data_e723344a8ee57edb70269767d07795fe
#
_entry.id   e723344a8ee57edb70269767d07795fe
#
_cell.length_a   1.000
_cell.length_b   1.000
_cell.length_c   1.000
_cell.angle_alpha   90.00
_cell.angle_beta   90.00
_cell.angle_gamma   90.00
#
_symmetry.space_group_name_H-M   'P 1'
#
loop_
_entity.id
_entity.type
_entity.pdbx_description
1 polymer ?
#
loop_
_entity_poly.entity_id
_entity_poly.type
_entity_poly.pdbx_seq_one_letter_code
_entity_poly.pdbx_strand_id
1 'polypeptide(L)'
;MIQPDADHPLTGGCQCGAIRYALTAPPERVHLCHCRMCQKAVGGPFAASAPVRRTHFAWTRGTPASFASSSLAHRDFCSACGTPLTFRYDDADTISVTLGSLDRPQDVPPVRHYGIEGRFAWLDRIGTLPFETTDEAMAADRQRRFADYQHPDHDTPADWAPPR
;
A
#
# COMPACT_ATOMS: atom_id res chain seq x y z
N MET A 1 -16.45 7.31 -8.11
CA MET A 1 -14.99 7.30 -7.98
C MET A 1 -14.56 8.65 -7.46
N ILE A 2 -13.66 8.67 -6.48
CA ILE A 2 -13.06 9.90 -5.95
C ILE A 2 -12.25 10.57 -7.05
N GLN A 3 -12.37 11.89 -7.15
CA GLN A 3 -11.54 12.72 -8.03
C GLN A 3 -10.62 13.56 -7.13
N PRO A 4 -9.45 13.04 -6.77
CA PRO A 4 -8.48 13.79 -5.98
C PRO A 4 -7.93 14.96 -6.80
N ASP A 5 -7.68 16.07 -6.12
CA ASP A 5 -7.06 17.29 -6.64
C ASP A 5 -6.05 17.85 -5.62
N ALA A 6 -5.55 19.06 -5.82
CA ALA A 6 -4.58 19.69 -4.93
C ALA A 6 -5.17 20.03 -3.56
N ASP A 7 -6.46 20.34 -3.46
CA ASP A 7 -7.15 20.71 -2.23
C ASP A 7 -7.69 19.48 -1.47
N HIS A 8 -7.99 18.40 -2.19
CA HIS A 8 -8.53 17.15 -1.67
C HIS A 8 -7.73 15.94 -2.19
N PRO A 9 -6.45 15.78 -1.83
CA PRO A 9 -5.63 14.69 -2.33
C PRO A 9 -6.07 13.34 -1.75
N LEU A 10 -5.76 12.29 -2.48
CA LEU A 10 -5.81 10.93 -1.94
C LEU A 10 -4.50 10.68 -1.16
N THR A 11 -4.61 10.46 0.14
CA THR A 11 -3.45 10.31 1.03
C THR A 11 -3.16 8.86 1.37
N GLY A 12 -1.95 8.63 1.86
CA GLY A 12 -1.50 7.32 2.31
C GLY A 12 -0.13 7.39 2.99
N GLY A 13 0.34 6.24 3.44
CA GLY A 13 1.64 6.16 4.10
C GLY A 13 1.94 4.79 4.68
N CYS A 14 2.97 4.73 5.52
CA CYS A 14 3.38 3.50 6.18
C CYS A 14 2.60 3.27 7.47
N GLN A 15 2.57 2.02 7.93
CA GLN A 15 1.85 1.60 9.13
C GLN A 15 2.21 2.45 10.38
N CYS A 16 3.46 2.85 10.56
CA CYS A 16 3.87 3.63 11.74
C CYS A 16 3.73 5.15 11.57
N GLY A 17 3.27 5.67 10.42
CA GLY A 17 3.09 7.09 10.14
C GLY A 17 4.36 7.91 9.88
N ALA A 18 5.56 7.28 9.94
CA ALA A 18 6.83 7.98 9.69
C ALA A 18 6.98 8.47 8.25
N ILE A 19 6.34 7.79 7.30
CA ILE A 19 6.34 8.15 5.88
C ILE A 19 4.90 8.35 5.43
N ARG A 20 4.63 9.52 4.82
CA ARG A 20 3.31 9.85 4.25
C ARG A 20 3.47 10.40 2.84
N TYR A 21 2.44 10.26 2.02
CA TYR A 21 2.38 10.78 0.66
C TYR A 21 0.97 11.25 0.29
N ALA A 22 0.88 12.05 -0.77
CA ALA A 22 -0.37 12.52 -1.36
C ALA A 22 -0.37 12.34 -2.88
N LEU A 23 -1.56 12.04 -3.42
CA LEU A 23 -1.84 11.96 -4.85
C LEU A 23 -2.86 13.03 -5.22
N THR A 24 -2.53 13.89 -6.18
CA THR A 24 -3.40 14.99 -6.65
C THR A 24 -4.17 14.64 -7.93
N ALA A 25 -4.13 13.38 -8.35
CA ALA A 25 -4.94 12.85 -9.44
C ALA A 25 -5.33 11.39 -9.16
N PRO A 26 -6.43 10.89 -9.73
CA PRO A 26 -6.83 9.51 -9.56
C PRO A 26 -5.78 8.55 -10.16
N PRO A 27 -5.44 7.45 -9.46
CA PRO A 27 -4.61 6.41 -10.05
C PRO A 27 -5.26 5.78 -11.28
N GLU A 28 -4.43 5.49 -12.28
CA GLU A 28 -4.88 4.86 -13.51
C GLU A 28 -4.49 3.39 -13.56
N ARG A 29 -5.33 2.54 -14.17
CA ARG A 29 -5.01 1.12 -14.41
C ARG A 29 -4.57 0.35 -13.16
N VAL A 30 -5.23 0.61 -12.04
CA VAL A 30 -5.01 -0.10 -10.77
C VAL A 30 -5.05 -1.62 -11.00
N HIS A 31 -4.07 -2.35 -10.46
CA HIS A 31 -3.90 -3.75 -10.81
C HIS A 31 -3.33 -4.61 -9.69
N LEU A 32 -3.57 -5.92 -9.82
CA LEU A 32 -2.93 -6.96 -9.01
C LEU A 32 -1.80 -7.60 -9.83
N CYS A 33 -0.55 -7.41 -9.40
CA CYS A 33 0.61 -8.00 -10.05
C CYS A 33 1.02 -9.32 -9.40
N HIS A 34 0.93 -10.41 -10.16
CA HIS A 34 1.22 -11.78 -9.70
C HIS A 34 2.66 -12.24 -9.98
N CYS A 35 3.50 -11.42 -10.63
CA CYS A 35 4.86 -11.84 -10.93
C CYS A 35 5.64 -12.14 -9.64
N ARG A 36 6.58 -13.09 -9.69
CA ARG A 36 7.30 -13.56 -8.51
C ARG A 36 8.07 -12.47 -7.76
N MET A 37 8.62 -11.50 -8.47
CA MET A 37 9.29 -10.34 -7.85
C MET A 37 8.34 -9.52 -7.00
N CYS A 38 7.13 -9.24 -7.49
CA CYS A 38 6.11 -8.49 -6.75
C CYS A 38 5.63 -9.26 -5.53
N GLN A 39 5.38 -10.58 -5.66
CA GLN A 39 5.02 -11.43 -4.53
C GLN A 39 6.07 -11.38 -3.41
N LYS A 40 7.36 -11.51 -3.78
CA LYS A 40 8.47 -11.43 -2.82
C LYS A 40 8.58 -10.04 -2.17
N ALA A 41 8.39 -8.98 -2.94
CA ALA A 41 8.54 -7.62 -2.46
C ALA A 41 7.49 -7.20 -1.43
N VAL A 42 6.28 -7.76 -1.50
CA VAL A 42 5.18 -7.45 -0.58
C VAL A 42 4.89 -8.57 0.42
N GLY A 43 5.56 -9.72 0.29
CA GLY A 43 5.32 -10.88 1.16
C GLY A 43 3.92 -11.50 0.99
N GLY A 44 3.27 -11.32 -0.18
CA GLY A 44 1.90 -11.71 -0.42
C GLY A 44 1.69 -12.42 -1.76
N PRO A 45 0.48 -12.89 -2.07
CA PRO A 45 0.19 -13.63 -3.29
C PRO A 45 0.20 -12.76 -4.56
N PHE A 46 0.12 -11.46 -4.41
CA PHE A 46 0.24 -10.43 -5.44
C PHE A 46 0.60 -9.09 -4.81
N ALA A 47 1.15 -8.16 -5.59
CA ALA A 47 1.21 -6.76 -5.22
C ALA A 47 0.01 -6.03 -5.81
N ALA A 48 -0.79 -5.38 -4.97
CA ALA A 48 -1.84 -4.47 -5.41
C ALA A 48 -1.24 -3.08 -5.61
N SER A 49 -1.32 -2.55 -6.84
CA SER A 49 -0.62 -1.34 -7.28
C SER A 49 -1.55 -0.32 -7.89
N ALA A 50 -1.39 0.93 -7.50
CA ALA A 50 -2.15 2.08 -7.97
C ALA A 50 -1.21 3.09 -8.65
N PRO A 51 -1.01 3.00 -9.98
CA PRO A 51 -0.13 3.88 -10.73
C PRO A 51 -0.68 5.29 -10.87
N VAL A 52 0.20 6.28 -10.74
CA VAL A 52 -0.10 7.70 -10.97
C VAL A 52 1.09 8.36 -11.68
N ARG A 53 0.89 9.47 -12.38
CA ARG A 53 2.03 10.25 -12.90
C ARG A 53 2.85 10.83 -11.76
N ARG A 54 4.18 10.86 -11.88
CA ARG A 54 5.07 11.41 -10.86
C ARG A 54 4.75 12.86 -10.52
N THR A 55 4.23 13.64 -11.47
CA THR A 55 3.80 15.02 -11.26
C THR A 55 2.60 15.17 -10.32
N HIS A 56 1.87 14.09 -10.08
CA HIS A 56 0.73 14.03 -9.17
C HIS A 56 1.02 13.24 -7.88
N PHE A 57 2.28 12.96 -7.61
CA PHE A 57 2.73 12.27 -6.40
C PHE A 57 3.69 13.16 -5.62
N ALA A 58 3.50 13.24 -4.30
CA ALA A 58 4.42 13.92 -3.40
C ALA A 58 4.57 13.17 -2.07
N TRP A 59 5.79 13.04 -1.57
CA TRP A 59 6.02 12.68 -0.17
C TRP A 59 5.66 13.87 0.70
N THR A 60 4.75 13.68 1.67
CA THR A 60 4.29 14.74 2.58
C THR A 60 4.93 14.65 3.96
N ARG A 61 5.50 13.49 4.31
CA ARG A 61 6.24 13.28 5.57
C ARG A 61 7.34 12.25 5.38
N GLY A 62 8.50 12.54 5.97
CA GLY A 62 9.65 11.63 6.03
C GLY A 62 10.29 11.32 4.68
N THR A 63 11.29 10.46 4.72
CA THR A 63 12.03 9.98 3.54
C THR A 63 12.08 8.47 3.58
N PRO A 64 11.53 7.76 2.59
CA PRO A 64 11.57 6.30 2.54
C PRO A 64 12.99 5.80 2.25
N ALA A 65 13.27 4.57 2.65
CA ALA A 65 14.39 3.81 2.10
C ALA A 65 14.03 3.31 0.70
N SER A 66 15.04 3.11 -0.14
CA SER A 66 14.87 2.64 -1.51
C SER A 66 15.72 1.42 -1.79
N PHE A 67 15.17 0.45 -2.51
CA PHE A 67 15.83 -0.77 -2.94
C PHE A 67 15.79 -0.89 -4.47
N ALA A 68 16.96 -1.02 -5.10
CA ALA A 68 17.05 -1.35 -6.52
C ALA A 68 16.56 -2.79 -6.75
N SER A 69 15.29 -2.91 -7.11
CA SER A 69 14.60 -4.19 -7.30
C SER A 69 15.03 -4.91 -8.57
N SER A 70 15.57 -4.17 -9.53
CA SER A 70 16.21 -4.64 -10.76
C SER A 70 17.15 -3.56 -11.28
N SER A 71 17.81 -3.81 -12.41
CA SER A 71 18.62 -2.81 -13.11
C SER A 71 17.81 -1.62 -13.68
N LEU A 72 16.48 -1.67 -13.63
CA LEU A 72 15.58 -0.71 -14.24
C LEU A 72 14.52 -0.17 -13.27
N ALA A 73 14.46 -0.67 -12.03
CA ALA A 73 13.34 -0.36 -11.15
C ALA A 73 13.72 -0.29 -9.68
N HIS A 74 13.07 0.62 -8.97
CA HIS A 74 13.21 0.83 -7.54
C HIS A 74 11.89 0.61 -6.80
N ARG A 75 12.02 0.21 -5.52
CA ARG A 75 10.92 0.08 -4.55
C ARG A 75 11.27 0.89 -3.32
N ASP A 76 10.35 1.74 -2.92
CA ASP A 76 10.53 2.53 -1.71
C ASP A 76 9.67 1.93 -0.58
N PHE A 77 10.20 1.94 0.63
CA PHE A 77 9.59 1.34 1.81
C PHE A 77 9.97 2.11 3.07
N CYS A 78 9.19 1.94 4.12
CA CYS A 78 9.52 2.51 5.42
C CYS A 78 10.61 1.69 6.11
N SER A 79 11.75 2.29 6.43
CA SER A 79 12.84 1.61 7.16
C SER A 79 12.49 1.31 8.62
N ALA A 80 11.50 2.01 9.21
CA ALA A 80 11.11 1.82 10.61
C ALA A 80 10.12 0.65 10.81
N CYS A 81 9.13 0.49 9.93
CA CYS A 81 8.09 -0.55 10.08
C CYS A 81 8.02 -1.55 8.92
N GLY A 82 8.83 -1.38 7.87
CA GLY A 82 8.91 -2.31 6.74
C GLY A 82 7.79 -2.19 5.70
N THR A 83 6.81 -1.28 5.88
CA THR A 83 5.70 -1.13 4.93
C THR A 83 6.22 -0.82 3.53
N PRO A 84 5.94 -1.66 2.49
CA PRO A 84 6.23 -1.33 1.10
C PRO A 84 5.31 -0.21 0.62
N LEU A 85 5.87 0.82 0.00
CA LEU A 85 5.14 2.05 -0.34
C LEU A 85 5.00 2.24 -1.85
N THR A 86 6.09 2.17 -2.60
CA THR A 86 6.06 2.45 -4.02
C THR A 86 6.84 1.47 -4.87
N PHE A 87 6.53 1.47 -6.17
CA PHE A 87 7.31 0.88 -7.24
C PHE A 87 7.42 1.89 -8.38
N ARG A 88 8.61 2.03 -8.97
CA ARG A 88 8.84 2.88 -10.14
C ARG A 88 9.89 2.29 -11.06
N TYR A 89 9.72 2.44 -12.37
CA TYR A 89 10.79 2.30 -13.34
C TYR A 89 11.59 3.61 -13.42
N ASP A 90 12.88 3.52 -13.69
CA ASP A 90 13.77 4.69 -13.69
C ASP A 90 13.49 5.63 -14.89
N ASP A 91 13.10 5.06 -16.01
CA ASP A 91 12.78 5.74 -17.28
C ASP A 91 11.30 6.09 -17.47
N ALA A 92 10.42 5.75 -16.49
CA ALA A 92 8.98 6.03 -16.59
C ALA A 92 8.59 7.36 -15.90
N ASP A 93 7.56 7.98 -16.42
CA ASP A 93 6.93 9.18 -15.83
C ASP A 93 5.89 8.83 -14.75
N THR A 94 5.75 7.54 -14.42
CA THR A 94 4.80 7.03 -13.45
C THR A 94 5.49 6.46 -12.22
N ILE A 95 4.76 6.51 -11.09
CA ILE A 95 5.06 5.84 -9.84
C ILE A 95 3.80 5.09 -9.41
N SER A 96 3.96 3.87 -8.89
CA SER A 96 2.85 3.07 -8.38
C SER A 96 2.92 3.04 -6.87
N VAL A 97 1.88 3.50 -6.17
CA VAL A 97 1.75 3.28 -4.72
C VAL A 97 1.17 1.88 -4.46
N THR A 98 1.52 1.27 -3.34
CA THR A 98 0.88 0.02 -2.89
C THR A 98 -0.54 0.33 -2.41
N LEU A 99 -1.52 -0.44 -2.88
CA LEU A 99 -2.93 -0.16 -2.60
C LEU A 99 -3.25 -0.17 -1.09
N GLY A 100 -2.68 -1.13 -0.36
CA GLY A 100 -2.87 -1.24 1.09
C GLY A 100 -2.19 -0.15 1.92
N SER A 101 -1.38 0.74 1.32
CA SER A 101 -0.80 1.91 2.01
C SER A 101 -1.63 3.19 1.83
N LEU A 102 -2.71 3.15 1.05
CA LEU A 102 -3.67 4.26 0.96
C LEU A 102 -4.54 4.32 2.23
N ASP A 103 -4.94 5.52 2.63
CA ASP A 103 -5.88 5.72 3.75
C ASP A 103 -7.29 5.23 3.41
N ARG A 104 -7.66 5.26 2.12
CA ARG A 104 -8.97 4.80 1.61
C ARG A 104 -8.79 3.84 0.43
N PRO A 105 -8.22 2.64 0.62
CA PRO A 105 -7.94 1.71 -0.47
C PRO A 105 -9.21 1.19 -1.17
N GLN A 106 -10.35 1.13 -0.48
CA GLN A 106 -11.64 0.72 -1.05
C GLN A 106 -12.14 1.65 -2.15
N ASP A 107 -11.69 2.91 -2.18
CA ASP A 107 -12.09 3.90 -3.19
C ASP A 107 -11.33 3.74 -4.50
N VAL A 108 -10.32 2.87 -4.51
CA VAL A 108 -9.38 2.65 -5.62
C VAL A 108 -9.34 1.15 -5.99
N PRO A 109 -10.46 0.56 -6.45
CA PRO A 109 -10.51 -0.87 -6.73
C PRO A 109 -9.61 -1.25 -7.92
N PRO A 110 -8.93 -2.42 -7.87
CA PRO A 110 -8.18 -2.93 -9.00
C PRO A 110 -9.12 -3.29 -10.16
N VAL A 111 -8.67 -2.99 -11.38
CA VAL A 111 -9.44 -3.21 -12.62
C VAL A 111 -8.83 -4.30 -13.52
N ARG A 112 -7.67 -4.86 -13.14
CA ARG A 112 -7.00 -5.91 -13.93
C ARG A 112 -5.99 -6.72 -13.12
N HIS A 113 -5.62 -7.86 -13.68
CA HIS A 113 -4.47 -8.65 -13.27
C HIS A 113 -3.28 -8.42 -14.22
N TYR A 114 -2.07 -8.55 -13.70
CA TYR A 114 -0.82 -8.48 -14.43
C TYR A 114 0.14 -9.57 -13.96
N GLY A 115 1.04 -10.07 -14.85
CA GLY A 115 2.02 -11.10 -14.49
C GLY A 115 1.35 -12.42 -14.10
N ILE A 116 0.29 -12.81 -14.81
CA ILE A 116 -0.57 -13.97 -14.49
C ILE A 116 0.15 -15.31 -14.60
N GLU A 117 1.29 -15.36 -15.27
CA GLU A 117 2.17 -16.55 -15.32
C GLU A 117 2.68 -16.97 -13.94
N GLY A 118 2.73 -16.04 -12.97
CA GLY A 118 3.10 -16.28 -11.58
C GLY A 118 1.91 -16.44 -10.62
N ARG A 119 0.68 -16.43 -11.15
CA ARG A 119 -0.52 -16.46 -10.31
C ARG A 119 -0.70 -17.81 -9.64
N PHE A 120 -0.91 -17.80 -8.32
CA PHE A 120 -1.20 -19.03 -7.58
C PHE A 120 -2.60 -19.54 -7.89
N ALA A 121 -2.72 -20.84 -8.24
CA ALA A 121 -3.99 -21.46 -8.60
C ALA A 121 -5.04 -21.42 -7.47
N TRP A 122 -4.61 -21.46 -6.19
CA TRP A 122 -5.52 -21.42 -5.05
C TRP A 122 -6.25 -20.07 -4.88
N LEU A 123 -5.81 -19.01 -5.56
CA LEU A 123 -6.50 -17.70 -5.54
C LEU A 123 -7.94 -17.77 -6.07
N ASP A 124 -8.28 -18.77 -6.91
CA ASP A 124 -9.64 -18.99 -7.39
C ASP A 124 -10.60 -19.43 -6.26
N ARG A 125 -10.04 -19.89 -5.15
CA ARG A 125 -10.79 -20.41 -4.00
C ARG A 125 -10.85 -19.46 -2.82
N ILE A 126 -10.23 -18.28 -2.88
CA ILE A 126 -10.20 -17.32 -1.76
C ILE A 126 -11.61 -17.02 -1.23
N GLY A 127 -12.58 -16.76 -2.13
CA GLY A 127 -13.96 -16.45 -1.75
C GLY A 127 -14.76 -17.61 -1.16
N THR A 128 -14.20 -18.83 -1.13
CA THR A 128 -14.83 -20.02 -0.55
C THR A 128 -14.23 -20.45 0.79
N LEU A 129 -13.22 -19.73 1.27
CA LEU A 129 -12.60 -20.01 2.58
C LEU A 129 -13.54 -19.58 3.71
N PRO A 130 -13.51 -20.26 4.88
CA PRO A 130 -14.23 -19.80 6.05
C PRO A 130 -13.86 -18.35 6.41
N PHE A 131 -14.82 -17.59 6.92
CA PHE A 131 -14.63 -16.23 7.37
C PHE A 131 -14.63 -16.17 8.90
N GLU A 132 -13.69 -15.42 9.45
CA GLU A 132 -13.62 -15.02 10.86
C GLU A 132 -13.30 -13.54 10.94
N THR A 133 -13.88 -12.83 11.91
CA THR A 133 -13.42 -11.49 12.27
C THR A 133 -12.22 -11.59 13.21
N THR A 134 -11.44 -10.50 13.29
CA THR A 134 -10.29 -10.43 14.21
C THR A 134 -10.75 -10.63 15.67
N ASP A 135 -11.91 -10.10 16.02
CA ASP A 135 -12.47 -10.20 17.39
C ASP A 135 -12.89 -11.65 17.72
N GLU A 136 -13.48 -12.38 16.78
CA GLU A 136 -13.82 -13.80 16.93
C GLU A 136 -12.58 -14.68 17.08
N ALA A 137 -11.53 -14.39 16.31
CA ALA A 137 -10.28 -15.16 16.33
C ALA A 137 -9.38 -14.85 17.52
N MET A 138 -9.54 -13.69 18.17
CA MET A 138 -8.65 -13.25 19.24
C MET A 138 -9.17 -13.65 20.62
N ALA A 139 -8.35 -14.37 21.40
CA ALA A 139 -8.68 -14.72 22.79
C ALA A 139 -8.93 -13.48 23.66
N ALA A 140 -9.92 -13.54 24.55
CA ALA A 140 -10.40 -12.40 25.36
C ALA A 140 -9.31 -11.73 26.21
N ASP A 141 -8.32 -12.48 26.73
CA ASP A 141 -7.20 -11.91 27.48
C ASP A 141 -6.24 -11.11 26.60
N ARG A 142 -6.06 -11.54 25.33
CA ARG A 142 -5.25 -10.83 24.34
C ARG A 142 -5.95 -9.56 23.87
N GLN A 143 -7.27 -9.62 23.63
CA GLN A 143 -8.08 -8.42 23.30
C GLN A 143 -7.92 -7.32 24.33
N ARG A 144 -7.98 -7.66 25.65
CA ARG A 144 -7.81 -6.68 26.74
C ARG A 144 -6.43 -6.00 26.79
N ARG A 145 -5.40 -6.64 26.24
CA ARG A 145 -4.02 -6.14 26.23
C ARG A 145 -3.60 -5.57 24.89
N PHE A 146 -4.48 -5.68 23.88
CA PHE A 146 -4.18 -5.21 22.54
C PHE A 146 -4.14 -3.69 22.52
N ALA A 147 -3.05 -3.13 21.97
CA ALA A 147 -2.92 -1.73 21.64
C ALA A 147 -2.48 -1.62 20.18
N ASP A 148 -3.24 -0.89 19.39
CA ASP A 148 -2.91 -0.64 18.00
C ASP A 148 -1.91 0.51 17.90
N TYR A 149 -0.82 0.28 17.18
CA TYR A 149 0.22 1.28 16.89
C TYR A 149 0.18 1.75 15.43
N GLN A 150 -0.87 1.39 14.69
CA GLN A 150 -1.05 1.82 13.32
C GLN A 150 -1.38 3.31 13.27
N HIS A 151 -0.80 3.99 12.30
CA HIS A 151 -1.20 5.36 11.94
C HIS A 151 -2.66 5.34 11.48
N PRO A 152 -3.51 6.28 11.93
CA PRO A 152 -4.90 6.35 11.47
C PRO A 152 -4.97 6.63 9.97
N ASP A 153 -6.07 6.19 9.34
CA ASP A 153 -6.30 6.29 7.89
C ASP A 153 -6.73 7.72 7.48
N HIS A 154 -5.95 8.71 7.93
CA HIS A 154 -6.08 10.15 7.59
C HIS A 154 -4.77 10.88 7.94
N ASP A 155 -4.58 12.08 7.41
CA ASP A 155 -3.41 12.88 7.78
C ASP A 155 -3.46 13.32 9.24
N THR A 156 -2.30 13.33 9.87
CA THR A 156 -2.10 13.73 11.26
C THR A 156 -1.04 14.84 11.37
N PRO A 157 -0.97 15.59 12.49
CA PRO A 157 0.12 16.52 12.74
C PRO A 157 1.50 15.87 12.62
N ALA A 158 2.51 16.67 12.32
CA ALA A 158 3.87 16.16 12.06
C ALA A 158 4.52 15.45 13.27
N ASP A 159 4.09 15.80 14.46
CA ASP A 159 4.55 15.25 15.75
C ASP A 159 3.72 14.04 16.23
N TRP A 160 2.79 13.56 15.40
CA TRP A 160 2.01 12.38 15.76
C TRP A 160 2.92 11.18 16.05
N ALA A 161 2.63 10.47 17.11
CA ALA A 161 3.24 9.20 17.48
C ALA A 161 2.16 8.21 17.95
N PRO A 162 2.34 6.90 17.73
CA PRO A 162 1.40 5.90 18.23
C PRO A 162 1.33 5.96 19.78
N PRO A 163 0.15 5.62 20.36
CA PRO A 163 0.02 5.50 21.81
C PRO A 163 1.01 4.44 22.32
N ARG A 164 1.70 4.74 23.41
CA ARG A 164 2.65 3.82 24.10
C ARG A 164 2.09 3.36 25.41
#